data_e44e8c563e37591ac155daaa7733f75d
#
_entry.id   e44e8c563e37591ac155daaa7733f75d
#
_cell.length_a   1.000
_cell.length_b   1.000
_cell.length_c   1.000
_cell.angle_alpha   90.00
_cell.angle_beta   90.00
_cell.angle_gamma   90.00
#
_symmetry.space_group_name_H-M   'P 1'
#
loop_
_entity.id
_entity.type
_entity.pdbx_description
1 polymer ?
#
loop_
_entity_poly.entity_id
_entity_poly.type
_entity_poly.pdbx_seq_one_letter_code
_entity_poly.pdbx_strand_id
1 'polypeptide(L)'
;MSTKKTANKPANKPAKKGTVQSTAKALKPSAAKAPAARMELSEIMAILETLGTEQTRKTWARHGAKGPMFGVLFGELFKLMKQIDVDHQLARELWATGNVDARNLAMKIADPMAMTPNELDHWAIENPMPMCGLYIATLAAEGPHARIKLSEWLSSSNERLLASGWTLLGRLSDLDESFPEDQLLGAIEVIEKSIHSAPNDVKSDMNRTLITIGGRSSAMRKAVLAAAKRIGEVTVDHGQTACKTPDIAQAVEKSWARSGAKFGSPAAHERSMKSMRRRC
;
A
#
# COMPACT_ATOMS: atom_id res chain seq x y z
N MET A 1 65.81 -34.39 29.01
CA MET A 1 66.86 -33.68 28.27
C MET A 1 66.18 -32.36 27.79
N SER A 2 66.34 -31.29 28.57
CA SER A 2 67.41 -30.27 28.51
C SER A 2 67.49 -29.70 27.08
N THR A 3 67.37 -28.47 26.81
CA THR A 3 67.93 -27.20 27.27
C THR A 3 67.17 -26.04 26.60
N LYS A 4 66.70 -25.04 27.27
CA LYS A 4 67.24 -23.74 27.69
C LYS A 4 67.62 -22.73 26.58
N LYS A 5 67.03 -21.52 26.76
CA LYS A 5 67.61 -20.12 26.61
C LYS A 5 67.38 -19.50 25.22
N THR A 6 67.11 -18.20 25.09
CA THR A 6 67.36 -17.02 25.94
C THR A 6 66.51 -15.87 25.41
N ALA A 7 66.16 -14.96 26.30
CA ALA A 7 65.56 -13.63 26.07
C ALA A 7 66.56 -12.67 25.39
N ASN A 8 66.00 -11.73 24.61
CA ASN A 8 66.63 -10.40 24.49
C ASN A 8 65.59 -9.32 24.19
N LYS A 9 65.45 -8.40 25.12
CA LYS A 9 64.97 -7.02 24.96
C LYS A 9 66.26 -6.21 24.81
N PRO A 10 66.36 -5.14 24.00
CA PRO A 10 65.81 -3.83 24.41
C PRO A 10 65.51 -2.86 23.26
N ALA A 11 64.97 -1.77 23.61
CA ALA A 11 65.25 -0.36 23.34
C ALA A 11 64.10 0.47 22.89
N ASN A 12 63.70 1.27 23.84
CA ASN A 12 62.88 2.48 23.71
C ASN A 12 63.49 3.49 22.73
N LYS A 13 62.62 4.03 21.79
CA LYS A 13 62.89 5.33 21.18
C LYS A 13 61.59 6.19 21.29
N PRO A 14 61.75 7.51 21.57
CA PRO A 14 60.65 8.38 21.96
C PRO A 14 59.76 8.77 20.79
N ALA A 15 58.47 8.82 21.05
CA ALA A 15 57.43 9.27 20.14
C ALA A 15 57.54 10.77 19.85
N LYS A 16 57.62 11.13 18.57
CA LYS A 16 57.42 12.51 18.07
C LYS A 16 55.94 12.87 18.19
N LYS A 17 55.63 13.92 18.93
CA LYS A 17 54.33 14.56 18.93
C LYS A 17 54.05 15.17 17.56
N GLY A 18 53.21 14.51 16.77
CA GLY A 18 52.64 15.08 15.57
C GLY A 18 51.35 15.83 15.93
N THR A 19 51.35 17.12 15.76
CA THR A 19 50.20 18.02 15.92
C THR A 19 49.23 17.72 14.76
N VAL A 20 48.07 17.07 15.05
CA VAL A 20 47.01 16.89 14.09
C VAL A 20 46.23 18.21 14.02
N GLN A 21 46.48 18.99 12.99
CA GLN A 21 45.59 20.09 12.62
C GLN A 21 44.30 19.53 12.07
N SER A 22 43.22 19.61 12.85
CA SER A 22 41.85 19.32 12.44
C SER A 22 41.38 20.45 11.52
N THR A 23 41.40 20.21 10.20
CA THR A 23 40.67 21.04 9.24
C THR A 23 39.20 20.64 9.25
N ALA A 24 38.43 21.21 10.13
CA ALA A 24 36.97 21.17 10.09
C ALA A 24 36.50 21.91 8.83
N LYS A 25 36.20 21.15 7.78
CA LYS A 25 35.54 21.65 6.56
C LYS A 25 34.10 21.98 6.93
N ALA A 26 33.81 23.27 7.16
CA ALA A 26 32.46 23.76 7.38
C ALA A 26 31.56 23.31 6.25
N LEU A 27 30.60 22.42 6.55
CA LEU A 27 29.49 22.08 5.65
C LEU A 27 28.67 23.35 5.44
N LYS A 28 28.69 23.90 4.22
CA LYS A 28 27.78 24.97 3.84
C LYS A 28 26.35 24.46 4.06
N PRO A 29 25.48 25.23 4.73
CA PRO A 29 24.07 24.87 4.83
C PRO A 29 23.51 24.76 3.41
N SER A 30 22.96 23.61 3.07
CA SER A 30 22.16 23.44 1.87
C SER A 30 21.01 24.43 1.95
N ALA A 31 20.93 25.35 1.01
CA ALA A 31 19.81 26.27 0.91
C ALA A 31 18.53 25.43 0.87
N ALA A 32 17.71 25.51 1.90
CA ALA A 32 16.39 24.91 1.90
C ALA A 32 15.64 25.48 0.69
N LYS A 33 15.26 24.61 -0.25
CA LYS A 33 14.44 24.98 -1.39
C LYS A 33 13.16 25.59 -0.80
N ALA A 34 12.84 26.84 -1.18
CA ALA A 34 11.60 27.47 -0.77
C ALA A 34 10.44 26.48 -1.06
N PRO A 35 9.45 26.34 -0.14
CA PRO A 35 8.33 25.45 -0.40
C PRO A 35 7.71 25.85 -1.74
N ALA A 36 7.57 24.90 -2.65
CA ALA A 36 6.84 25.13 -3.90
C ALA A 36 5.46 25.67 -3.52
N ALA A 37 4.97 26.71 -4.22
CA ALA A 37 3.65 27.23 -3.97
C ALA A 37 2.63 26.08 -4.02
N ARG A 38 1.77 25.99 -3.00
CA ARG A 38 0.71 24.99 -2.93
C ARG A 38 -0.18 25.14 -4.17
N MET A 39 -0.47 24.06 -4.85
CA MET A 39 -1.43 24.07 -5.97
C MET A 39 -2.84 24.24 -5.41
N GLU A 40 -3.62 25.12 -6.03
CA GLU A 40 -4.99 25.40 -5.59
C GLU A 40 -6.00 24.42 -6.22
N LEU A 41 -7.12 24.20 -5.54
CA LEU A 41 -8.19 23.30 -6.02
C LEU A 41 -8.62 23.62 -7.45
N SER A 42 -8.84 24.91 -7.76
CA SER A 42 -9.27 25.35 -9.09
C SER A 42 -8.25 25.02 -10.19
N GLU A 43 -6.97 25.15 -9.89
CA GLU A 43 -5.89 24.82 -10.79
C GLU A 43 -5.87 23.31 -11.08
N ILE A 44 -5.94 22.47 -10.04
CA ILE A 44 -5.97 21.02 -10.19
C ILE A 44 -7.21 20.57 -10.97
N MET A 45 -8.39 21.13 -10.69
CA MET A 45 -9.61 20.76 -11.41
C MET A 45 -9.51 21.12 -12.91
N ALA A 46 -8.93 22.27 -13.27
CA ALA A 46 -8.69 22.66 -14.67
C ALA A 46 -7.69 21.72 -15.37
N ILE A 47 -6.63 21.29 -14.66
CA ILE A 47 -5.68 20.31 -15.17
C ILE A 47 -6.37 18.97 -15.40
N LEU A 48 -7.15 18.47 -14.44
CA LEU A 48 -7.88 17.21 -14.56
C LEU A 48 -8.87 17.23 -15.73
N GLU A 49 -9.57 18.34 -15.94
CA GLU A 49 -10.47 18.53 -17.07
C GLU A 49 -9.73 18.47 -18.40
N THR A 50 -8.58 19.15 -18.50
CA THR A 50 -7.72 19.14 -19.70
C THR A 50 -7.16 17.75 -20.03
N LEU A 51 -6.85 16.94 -19.00
CA LEU A 51 -6.30 15.59 -19.14
C LEU A 51 -7.39 14.53 -19.40
N GLY A 52 -8.63 14.87 -19.17
CA GLY A 52 -9.78 13.98 -19.32
C GLY A 52 -10.08 13.61 -20.77
N THR A 53 -10.52 12.38 -21.01
CA THR A 53 -10.92 11.92 -22.35
C THR A 53 -12.23 11.13 -22.30
N GLU A 54 -13.03 11.24 -23.37
CA GLU A 54 -14.26 10.48 -23.54
C GLU A 54 -14.02 8.96 -23.51
N GLN A 55 -12.93 8.52 -24.12
CA GLN A 55 -12.55 7.10 -24.14
C GLN A 55 -12.29 6.58 -22.72
N THR A 56 -11.62 7.36 -21.90
CA THR A 56 -11.33 6.99 -20.51
C THR A 56 -12.58 7.04 -19.65
N ARG A 57 -13.48 8.05 -19.83
CA ARG A 57 -14.80 8.09 -19.17
C ARG A 57 -15.58 6.79 -19.41
N LYS A 58 -15.69 6.37 -20.68
CA LYS A 58 -16.36 5.10 -21.04
C LYS A 58 -15.70 3.90 -20.39
N THR A 59 -14.38 3.90 -20.29
CA THR A 59 -13.64 2.82 -19.64
C THR A 59 -13.93 2.79 -18.14
N TRP A 60 -13.82 3.92 -17.44
CA TRP A 60 -14.09 3.97 -16.01
C TRP A 60 -15.56 3.63 -15.68
N ALA A 61 -16.50 4.07 -16.48
CA ALA A 61 -17.91 3.71 -16.31
C ALA A 61 -18.13 2.19 -16.38
N ARG A 62 -17.48 1.48 -17.33
CA ARG A 62 -17.51 0.00 -17.40
C ARG A 62 -16.87 -0.65 -16.17
N HIS A 63 -15.89 -0.03 -15.54
CA HIS A 63 -15.27 -0.47 -14.29
C HIS A 63 -16.02 -0.01 -13.04
N GLY A 64 -17.26 0.42 -13.18
CA GLY A 64 -18.14 0.76 -12.06
C GLY A 64 -17.96 2.14 -11.47
N ALA A 65 -17.23 3.04 -12.12
CA ALA A 65 -17.17 4.44 -11.69
C ALA A 65 -18.55 5.11 -11.79
N LYS A 66 -18.95 5.80 -10.73
CA LYS A 66 -20.25 6.51 -10.63
C LYS A 66 -20.01 7.96 -10.22
N GLY A 67 -20.69 8.88 -10.89
CA GLY A 67 -20.62 10.32 -10.62
C GLY A 67 -19.92 11.12 -11.72
N PRO A 68 -19.76 12.43 -11.54
CA PRO A 68 -19.06 13.28 -12.49
C PRO A 68 -17.61 12.88 -12.61
N MET A 69 -17.09 12.84 -13.85
CA MET A 69 -15.70 12.48 -14.11
C MET A 69 -15.22 13.15 -15.39
N PHE A 70 -13.96 13.52 -15.41
CA PHE A 70 -13.27 13.99 -16.61
C PHE A 70 -12.72 12.82 -17.44
N GLY A 71 -12.42 11.69 -16.82
CA GLY A 71 -11.84 10.51 -17.45
C GLY A 71 -10.34 10.63 -17.62
N VAL A 72 -9.62 10.82 -16.52
CA VAL A 72 -8.17 10.94 -16.47
C VAL A 72 -7.54 9.57 -16.29
N LEU A 73 -6.47 9.28 -17.02
CA LEU A 73 -5.70 8.05 -16.84
C LEU A 73 -4.96 8.04 -15.50
N PHE A 74 -4.85 6.88 -14.85
CA PHE A 74 -4.10 6.75 -13.59
C PHE A 74 -2.65 7.23 -13.69
N GLY A 75 -1.99 7.02 -14.84
CA GLY A 75 -0.63 7.51 -15.06
C GLY A 75 -0.51 9.04 -14.95
N GLU A 76 -1.52 9.80 -15.41
CA GLU A 76 -1.55 11.26 -15.28
C GLU A 76 -1.82 11.68 -13.83
N LEU A 77 -2.72 10.99 -13.13
CA LEU A 77 -2.95 11.22 -11.70
C LEU A 77 -1.69 10.95 -10.87
N PHE A 78 -0.87 9.96 -11.23
CA PHE A 78 0.41 9.71 -10.58
C PHE A 78 1.45 10.80 -10.86
N LYS A 79 1.44 11.43 -12.03
CA LYS A 79 2.30 12.60 -12.30
C LYS A 79 1.90 13.78 -11.42
N LEU A 80 0.61 14.08 -11.32
CA LEU A 80 0.08 15.13 -10.43
C LEU A 80 0.40 14.85 -8.96
N MET A 81 0.17 13.62 -8.50
CA MET A 81 0.54 13.20 -7.15
C MET A 81 2.02 13.48 -6.82
N LYS A 82 2.95 13.23 -7.78
CA LYS A 82 4.37 13.50 -7.58
C LYS A 82 4.70 14.99 -7.53
N GLN A 83 3.93 15.84 -8.21
CA GLN A 83 4.09 17.29 -8.20
C GLN A 83 3.55 17.90 -6.90
N ILE A 84 2.38 17.46 -6.46
CA ILE A 84 1.70 17.95 -5.25
C ILE A 84 2.39 17.43 -3.98
N ASP A 85 2.86 16.18 -4.01
CA ASP A 85 3.32 15.42 -2.84
C ASP A 85 2.19 15.15 -1.84
N VAL A 86 2.41 15.27 -0.53
CA VAL A 86 1.38 15.11 0.49
C VAL A 86 0.76 16.47 0.80
N ASP A 87 -0.54 16.62 0.54
CA ASP A 87 -1.35 17.77 0.92
C ASP A 87 -2.73 17.30 1.37
N HIS A 88 -2.90 17.13 2.67
CA HIS A 88 -4.13 16.60 3.25
C HIS A 88 -5.31 17.58 3.10
N GLN A 89 -5.07 18.87 3.20
CA GLN A 89 -6.12 19.88 3.03
C GLN A 89 -6.64 19.90 1.58
N LEU A 90 -5.75 19.90 0.60
CA LEU A 90 -6.13 19.78 -0.81
C LEU A 90 -6.84 18.46 -1.10
N ALA A 91 -6.41 17.36 -0.44
CA ALA A 91 -7.09 16.07 -0.57
C ALA A 91 -8.56 16.14 -0.12
N ARG A 92 -8.85 16.81 1.00
CA ARG A 92 -10.23 17.05 1.46
C ARG A 92 -11.03 17.89 0.49
N GLU A 93 -10.44 18.94 -0.04
CA GLU A 93 -11.07 19.84 -1.02
C GLU A 93 -11.39 19.08 -2.32
N LEU A 94 -10.46 18.28 -2.83
CA LEU A 94 -10.65 17.42 -3.99
C LEU A 94 -11.74 16.36 -3.75
N TRP A 95 -11.74 15.74 -2.55
CA TRP A 95 -12.76 14.76 -2.19
C TRP A 95 -14.16 15.38 -2.19
N ALA A 96 -14.31 16.57 -1.65
CA ALA A 96 -15.58 17.29 -1.55
C ALA A 96 -16.21 17.65 -2.91
N THR A 97 -15.41 17.69 -4.00
CA THR A 97 -15.93 17.94 -5.35
C THR A 97 -16.87 16.85 -5.87
N GLY A 98 -16.80 15.63 -5.31
CA GLY A 98 -17.54 14.47 -5.80
C GLY A 98 -17.06 13.93 -7.16
N ASN A 99 -16.08 14.58 -7.81
CA ASN A 99 -15.54 14.16 -9.08
C ASN A 99 -14.66 12.90 -8.89
N VAL A 100 -14.86 11.88 -9.72
CA VAL A 100 -14.16 10.58 -9.64
C VAL A 100 -12.64 10.73 -9.73
N ASP A 101 -12.15 11.55 -10.66
CA ASP A 101 -10.70 11.72 -10.88
C ASP A 101 -10.08 12.53 -9.72
N ALA A 102 -10.78 13.56 -9.23
CA ALA A 102 -10.37 14.34 -8.09
C ALA A 102 -10.32 13.49 -6.80
N ARG A 103 -11.34 12.66 -6.53
CA ARG A 103 -11.36 11.73 -5.41
C ARG A 103 -10.23 10.69 -5.49
N ASN A 104 -9.94 10.21 -6.70
CA ASN A 104 -8.81 9.31 -6.91
C ASN A 104 -7.47 9.98 -6.60
N LEU A 105 -7.27 11.23 -7.01
CA LEU A 105 -6.09 12.01 -6.67
C LEU A 105 -6.03 12.30 -5.15
N ALA A 106 -7.15 12.65 -4.53
CA ALA A 106 -7.26 12.89 -3.09
C ALA A 106 -6.71 11.72 -2.26
N MET A 107 -7.10 10.48 -2.59
CA MET A 107 -6.60 9.29 -1.90
C MET A 107 -5.08 9.11 -1.97
N LYS A 108 -4.45 9.67 -3.00
CA LYS A 108 -2.99 9.54 -3.22
C LYS A 108 -2.17 10.61 -2.52
N ILE A 109 -2.75 11.81 -2.33
CA ILE A 109 -2.05 12.96 -1.72
C ILE A 109 -2.44 13.18 -0.25
N ALA A 110 -3.47 12.50 0.25
CA ALA A 110 -3.86 12.60 1.65
C ALA A 110 -2.74 12.11 2.59
N ASP A 111 -2.60 12.78 3.73
CA ASP A 111 -1.70 12.34 4.80
C ASP A 111 -2.38 11.24 5.64
N PRO A 112 -1.84 10.01 5.67
CA PRO A 112 -2.41 8.93 6.48
C PRO A 112 -2.45 9.26 7.96
N MET A 113 -1.47 10.05 8.46
CA MET A 113 -1.38 10.41 9.86
C MET A 113 -2.41 11.47 10.27
N ALA A 114 -2.94 12.23 9.31
CA ALA A 114 -3.95 13.27 9.53
C ALA A 114 -5.38 12.77 9.30
N MET A 115 -5.57 11.57 8.71
CA MET A 115 -6.90 11.00 8.49
C MET A 115 -7.59 10.70 9.81
N THR A 116 -8.82 11.19 9.96
CA THR A 116 -9.67 10.81 11.09
C THR A 116 -10.39 9.47 10.84
N PRO A 117 -10.83 8.76 11.90
CA PRO A 117 -11.63 7.54 11.74
C PRO A 117 -12.87 7.74 10.87
N ASN A 118 -13.58 8.86 11.04
CA ASN A 118 -14.79 9.18 10.29
C ASN A 118 -14.51 9.45 8.81
N GLU A 119 -13.39 10.10 8.48
CA GLU A 119 -12.99 10.31 7.08
C GLU A 119 -12.67 8.99 6.40
N LEU A 120 -11.98 8.08 7.08
CA LEU A 120 -11.69 6.76 6.53
C LEU A 120 -12.97 5.98 6.21
N ASP A 121 -13.98 6.00 7.10
CA ASP A 121 -15.28 5.37 6.86
C ASP A 121 -16.02 6.03 5.71
N HIS A 122 -16.10 7.35 5.72
CA HIS A 122 -16.78 8.13 4.69
C HIS A 122 -16.16 7.88 3.30
N TRP A 123 -14.84 7.93 3.22
CA TRP A 123 -14.12 7.69 1.97
C TRP A 123 -14.23 6.24 1.48
N ALA A 124 -14.31 5.27 2.39
CA ALA A 124 -14.53 3.87 2.03
C ALA A 124 -15.94 3.64 1.49
N ILE A 125 -16.97 4.24 2.12
CA ILE A 125 -18.37 4.15 1.67
C ILE A 125 -18.58 4.88 0.34
N GLU A 126 -17.99 6.07 0.18
CA GLU A 126 -18.12 6.89 -1.02
C GLU A 126 -17.03 6.65 -2.07
N ASN A 127 -16.30 5.57 -1.96
CA ASN A 127 -15.29 5.19 -2.93
C ASN A 127 -15.82 5.34 -4.37
N PRO A 128 -15.19 6.16 -5.20
CA PRO A 128 -15.73 6.52 -6.51
C PRO A 128 -15.81 5.35 -7.49
N MET A 129 -15.01 4.29 -7.25
CA MET A 129 -14.94 3.14 -8.13
C MET A 129 -14.31 1.95 -7.39
N PRO A 130 -14.82 0.70 -7.55
CA PRO A 130 -14.37 -0.48 -6.79
C PRO A 130 -12.85 -0.66 -6.78
N MET A 131 -12.18 -0.49 -7.90
CA MET A 131 -10.73 -0.65 -8.01
C MET A 131 -9.92 0.37 -7.20
N CYS A 132 -10.53 1.48 -6.75
CA CYS A 132 -9.90 2.47 -5.88
C CYS A 132 -9.95 2.09 -4.39
N GLY A 133 -10.69 1.05 -4.00
CA GLY A 133 -10.74 0.54 -2.63
C GLY A 133 -9.36 0.20 -2.07
N LEU A 134 -8.45 -0.24 -2.94
CA LEU A 134 -7.05 -0.46 -2.59
C LEU A 134 -6.37 0.79 -2.00
N TYR A 135 -6.66 1.97 -2.52
CA TYR A 135 -6.02 3.21 -2.06
C TYR A 135 -6.55 3.63 -0.68
N ILE A 136 -7.86 3.48 -0.44
CA ILE A 136 -8.47 3.75 0.88
C ILE A 136 -7.91 2.79 1.93
N ALA A 137 -7.91 1.50 1.65
CA ALA A 137 -7.39 0.50 2.57
C ALA A 137 -5.89 0.71 2.86
N THR A 138 -5.10 1.14 1.85
CA THR A 138 -3.69 1.44 2.06
C THR A 138 -3.51 2.72 2.87
N LEU A 139 -4.34 3.74 2.65
CA LEU A 139 -4.35 4.96 3.45
C LEU A 139 -4.64 4.66 4.93
N ALA A 140 -5.62 3.81 5.21
CA ALA A 140 -5.90 3.33 6.56
C ALA A 140 -4.74 2.51 7.15
N ALA A 141 -4.11 1.61 6.35
CA ALA A 141 -2.99 0.78 6.80
C ALA A 141 -1.73 1.58 7.15
N GLU A 142 -1.50 2.70 6.48
CA GLU A 142 -0.36 3.59 6.70
C GLU A 142 -0.60 4.59 7.86
N GLY A 143 -1.82 4.69 8.38
CA GLY A 143 -2.23 5.62 9.44
C GLY A 143 -2.37 4.98 10.83
N PRO A 144 -2.63 5.79 11.87
CA PRO A 144 -2.71 5.33 13.25
C PRO A 144 -3.97 4.51 13.55
N HIS A 145 -4.98 4.53 12.69
CA HIS A 145 -6.28 3.91 12.92
C HIS A 145 -6.43 2.52 12.28
N ALA A 146 -5.34 1.95 11.72
CA ALA A 146 -5.36 0.71 10.95
C ALA A 146 -6.03 -0.45 11.69
N ARG A 147 -5.67 -0.70 12.97
CA ARG A 147 -6.17 -1.85 13.73
C ARG A 147 -7.62 -1.71 14.14
N ILE A 148 -8.04 -0.50 14.55
CA ILE A 148 -9.43 -0.27 14.91
C ILE A 148 -10.33 -0.35 13.67
N LYS A 149 -9.90 0.25 12.54
CA LYS A 149 -10.66 0.18 11.29
C LYS A 149 -10.73 -1.24 10.72
N LEU A 150 -9.69 -2.04 10.88
CA LEU A 150 -9.75 -3.45 10.52
C LEU A 150 -10.88 -4.19 11.24
N SER A 151 -10.98 -4.05 12.57
CA SER A 151 -12.02 -4.68 13.36
C SER A 151 -13.42 -4.17 13.00
N GLU A 152 -13.58 -2.85 12.90
CA GLU A 152 -14.86 -2.21 12.59
C GLU A 152 -15.36 -2.60 11.19
N TRP A 153 -14.48 -2.52 10.17
CA TRP A 153 -14.86 -2.78 8.79
C TRP A 153 -15.15 -4.27 8.54
N LEU A 154 -14.39 -5.20 9.12
CA LEU A 154 -14.66 -6.63 8.98
C LEU A 154 -15.95 -7.06 9.68
N SER A 155 -16.43 -6.30 10.67
CA SER A 155 -17.69 -6.55 11.40
C SER A 155 -18.86 -5.77 10.79
N SER A 156 -18.65 -4.98 9.75
CA SER A 156 -19.68 -4.11 9.19
C SER A 156 -20.68 -4.87 8.33
N SER A 157 -21.95 -4.50 8.43
CA SER A 157 -23.01 -4.92 7.49
C SER A 157 -23.00 -4.11 6.18
N ASN A 158 -22.27 -3.01 6.11
CA ASN A 158 -22.08 -2.25 4.90
C ASN A 158 -21.05 -2.97 3.99
N GLU A 159 -21.48 -3.39 2.82
CA GLU A 159 -20.64 -4.18 1.89
C GLU A 159 -19.36 -3.45 1.48
N ARG A 160 -19.38 -2.11 1.35
CA ARG A 160 -18.18 -1.32 0.98
C ARG A 160 -17.17 -1.26 2.11
N LEU A 161 -17.63 -1.12 3.35
CA LEU A 161 -16.75 -1.20 4.52
C LEU A 161 -16.20 -2.62 4.69
N LEU A 162 -17.04 -3.64 4.53
CA LEU A 162 -16.60 -5.04 4.61
C LEU A 162 -15.54 -5.36 3.55
N ALA A 163 -15.74 -4.96 2.30
CA ALA A 163 -14.77 -5.10 1.21
C ALA A 163 -13.45 -4.36 1.53
N SER A 164 -13.57 -3.11 2.04
CA SER A 164 -12.41 -2.33 2.51
C SER A 164 -11.69 -3.01 3.66
N GLY A 165 -12.41 -3.66 4.58
CA GLY A 165 -11.84 -4.44 5.69
C GLY A 165 -10.97 -5.60 5.21
N TRP A 166 -11.46 -6.37 4.24
CA TRP A 166 -10.66 -7.44 3.63
C TRP A 166 -9.43 -6.91 2.93
N THR A 167 -9.56 -5.83 2.16
CA THR A 167 -8.41 -5.19 1.51
C THR A 167 -7.43 -4.64 2.53
N LEU A 168 -7.90 -4.04 3.64
CA LEU A 168 -7.06 -3.54 4.74
C LEU A 168 -6.29 -4.68 5.41
N LEU A 169 -6.92 -5.83 5.66
CA LEU A 169 -6.23 -7.02 6.17
C LEU A 169 -5.10 -7.45 5.24
N GLY A 170 -5.37 -7.50 3.93
CA GLY A 170 -4.36 -7.77 2.93
C GLY A 170 -3.20 -6.75 2.98
N ARG A 171 -3.50 -5.45 3.14
CA ARG A 171 -2.45 -4.42 3.27
C ARG A 171 -1.64 -4.57 4.54
N LEU A 172 -2.26 -4.85 5.67
CA LEU A 172 -1.55 -5.09 6.93
C LEU A 172 -0.68 -6.34 6.84
N SER A 173 -1.15 -7.41 6.22
CA SER A 173 -0.33 -8.60 6.00
C SER A 173 0.90 -8.33 5.12
N ASP A 174 0.86 -7.29 4.31
CA ASP A 174 1.88 -6.88 3.34
C ASP A 174 2.85 -5.80 3.85
N LEU A 175 2.39 -4.94 4.77
CA LEU A 175 3.11 -3.77 5.26
C LEU A 175 3.63 -3.93 6.69
N ASP A 176 2.91 -4.68 7.53
CA ASP A 176 3.20 -4.81 8.94
C ASP A 176 3.78 -6.20 9.25
N GLU A 177 5.10 -6.28 9.37
CA GLU A 177 5.80 -7.53 9.71
C GLU A 177 5.37 -8.07 11.09
N SER A 178 4.97 -7.18 12.01
CA SER A 178 4.51 -7.54 13.35
C SER A 178 3.05 -8.03 13.40
N PHE A 179 2.33 -8.01 12.27
CA PHE A 179 0.94 -8.48 12.23
C PHE A 179 0.87 -9.97 12.55
N PRO A 180 0.08 -10.38 13.58
CA PRO A 180 0.05 -11.76 14.06
C PRO A 180 -0.41 -12.75 12.99
N GLU A 181 0.37 -13.79 12.74
CA GLU A 181 0.03 -14.81 11.72
C GLU A 181 -1.16 -15.69 12.13
N ASP A 182 -1.45 -15.84 13.43
CA ASP A 182 -2.65 -16.52 13.94
C ASP A 182 -3.94 -15.81 13.53
N GLN A 183 -3.96 -14.47 13.53
CA GLN A 183 -5.08 -13.69 12.99
C GLN A 183 -5.25 -13.90 11.48
N LEU A 184 -4.15 -14.02 10.74
CA LEU A 184 -4.20 -14.33 9.30
C LEU A 184 -4.71 -15.75 9.05
N LEU A 185 -4.35 -16.73 9.87
CA LEU A 185 -4.89 -18.08 9.80
C LEU A 185 -6.40 -18.09 10.06
N GLY A 186 -6.86 -17.38 11.09
CA GLY A 186 -8.29 -17.21 11.36
C GLY A 186 -9.03 -16.56 10.18
N ALA A 187 -8.43 -15.55 9.56
CA ALA A 187 -9.01 -14.91 8.38
C ALA A 187 -9.09 -15.85 7.16
N ILE A 188 -8.08 -16.69 6.94
CA ILE A 188 -8.11 -17.73 5.89
C ILE A 188 -9.31 -18.67 6.10
N GLU A 189 -9.55 -19.11 7.34
CA GLU A 189 -10.71 -19.98 7.67
C GLU A 189 -12.05 -19.28 7.44
N VAL A 190 -12.18 -18.00 7.80
CA VAL A 190 -13.39 -17.22 7.54
C VAL A 190 -13.64 -17.09 6.05
N ILE A 191 -12.62 -16.76 5.27
CA ILE A 191 -12.74 -16.64 3.81
C ILE A 191 -13.14 -17.99 3.21
N GLU A 192 -12.49 -19.08 3.61
CA GLU A 192 -12.81 -20.42 3.12
C GLU A 192 -14.30 -20.79 3.30
N LYS A 193 -14.87 -20.42 4.43
CA LYS A 193 -16.28 -20.72 4.76
C LYS A 193 -17.28 -19.82 4.03
N SER A 194 -16.90 -18.60 3.66
CA SER A 194 -17.86 -17.57 3.24
C SER A 194 -17.63 -16.98 1.85
N ILE A 195 -16.50 -17.21 1.21
CA ILE A 195 -16.17 -16.56 -0.07
C ILE A 195 -17.20 -16.79 -1.17
N HIS A 196 -17.77 -17.99 -1.28
CA HIS A 196 -18.74 -18.29 -2.32
C HIS A 196 -20.10 -17.63 -2.12
N SER A 197 -20.49 -17.36 -0.86
CA SER A 197 -21.74 -16.68 -0.51
C SER A 197 -21.60 -15.16 -0.32
N ALA A 198 -20.37 -14.65 -0.33
CA ALA A 198 -20.11 -13.24 -0.15
C ALA A 198 -20.63 -12.39 -1.32
N PRO A 199 -21.04 -11.13 -1.10
CA PRO A 199 -21.31 -10.17 -2.16
C PRO A 199 -20.14 -10.03 -3.14
N ASN A 200 -20.41 -9.62 -4.37
CA ASN A 200 -19.45 -9.68 -5.47
C ASN A 200 -18.12 -8.93 -5.18
N ASP A 201 -18.21 -7.68 -4.70
CA ASP A 201 -17.02 -6.88 -4.38
C ASP A 201 -16.26 -7.46 -3.18
N VAL A 202 -16.98 -7.90 -2.14
CA VAL A 202 -16.40 -8.58 -0.97
C VAL A 202 -15.68 -9.85 -1.37
N LYS A 203 -16.28 -10.68 -2.22
CA LYS A 203 -15.68 -11.90 -2.79
C LYS A 203 -14.39 -11.61 -3.54
N SER A 204 -14.39 -10.56 -4.36
CA SER A 204 -13.21 -10.10 -5.09
C SER A 204 -12.06 -9.73 -4.15
N ASP A 205 -12.36 -9.00 -3.07
CA ASP A 205 -11.36 -8.55 -2.12
C ASP A 205 -10.89 -9.66 -1.19
N MET A 206 -11.77 -10.59 -0.79
CA MET A 206 -11.37 -11.84 -0.11
C MET A 206 -10.38 -12.65 -0.95
N ASN A 207 -10.64 -12.82 -2.25
CA ASN A 207 -9.75 -13.52 -3.17
C ASN A 207 -8.36 -12.88 -3.23
N ARG A 208 -8.31 -11.55 -3.37
CA ARG A 208 -7.06 -10.78 -3.39
C ARG A 208 -6.33 -10.84 -2.05
N THR A 209 -7.07 -10.83 -0.95
CA THR A 209 -6.50 -10.91 0.41
C THR A 209 -5.81 -12.25 0.63
N LEU A 210 -6.41 -13.37 0.22
CA LEU A 210 -5.75 -14.68 0.27
C LEU A 210 -4.44 -14.68 -0.54
N ILE A 211 -4.45 -14.14 -1.74
CA ILE A 211 -3.24 -14.06 -2.58
C ILE A 211 -2.15 -13.25 -1.87
N THR A 212 -2.53 -12.14 -1.23
CA THR A 212 -1.59 -11.28 -0.50
C THR A 212 -1.03 -11.99 0.74
N ILE A 213 -1.89 -12.62 1.55
CA ILE A 213 -1.47 -13.42 2.72
C ILE A 213 -0.53 -14.54 2.29
N GLY A 214 -0.83 -15.23 1.19
CA GLY A 214 0.01 -16.30 0.64
C GLY A 214 1.41 -15.84 0.22
N GLY A 215 1.60 -14.56 -0.05
CA GLY A 215 2.90 -13.95 -0.34
C GLY A 215 3.76 -13.66 0.89
N ARG A 216 3.19 -13.66 2.11
CA ARG A 216 3.83 -13.14 3.32
C ARG A 216 5.01 -13.99 3.80
N SER A 217 4.78 -15.25 4.09
CA SER A 217 5.76 -16.19 4.65
C SER A 217 5.52 -17.61 4.12
N SER A 218 6.48 -18.50 4.31
CA SER A 218 6.34 -19.92 3.91
C SER A 218 5.17 -20.60 4.63
N ALA A 219 4.91 -20.25 5.88
CA ALA A 219 3.76 -20.77 6.64
C ALA A 219 2.44 -20.31 6.02
N MET A 220 2.31 -19.01 5.73
CA MET A 220 1.11 -18.43 5.11
C MET A 220 0.91 -18.96 3.69
N ARG A 221 1.99 -19.11 2.90
CA ARG A 221 1.90 -19.76 1.57
C ARG A 221 1.28 -21.15 1.68
N LYS A 222 1.81 -22.00 2.59
CA LYS A 222 1.30 -23.36 2.78
C LYS A 222 -0.17 -23.36 3.19
N ALA A 223 -0.57 -22.50 4.13
CA ALA A 223 -1.95 -22.37 4.60
C ALA A 223 -2.89 -21.93 3.47
N VAL A 224 -2.53 -20.88 2.72
CA VAL A 224 -3.35 -20.36 1.62
C VAL A 224 -3.47 -21.37 0.48
N LEU A 225 -2.39 -22.06 0.09
CA LEU A 225 -2.48 -23.09 -0.96
C LEU A 225 -3.37 -24.26 -0.54
N ALA A 226 -3.36 -24.65 0.73
CA ALA A 226 -4.26 -25.67 1.25
C ALA A 226 -5.72 -25.20 1.24
N ALA A 227 -5.99 -23.95 1.66
CA ALA A 227 -7.33 -23.36 1.58
C ALA A 227 -7.81 -23.20 0.13
N ALA A 228 -6.96 -22.71 -0.76
CA ALA A 228 -7.29 -22.55 -2.19
C ALA A 228 -7.75 -23.87 -2.84
N LYS A 229 -7.09 -24.99 -2.47
CA LYS A 229 -7.51 -26.32 -2.94
C LYS A 229 -8.93 -26.71 -2.48
N ARG A 230 -9.32 -26.31 -1.24
CA ARG A 230 -10.66 -26.59 -0.70
C ARG A 230 -11.72 -25.61 -1.22
N ILE A 231 -11.35 -24.34 -1.41
CA ILE A 231 -12.21 -23.30 -1.97
C ILE A 231 -12.55 -23.63 -3.44
N GLY A 232 -11.56 -24.06 -4.23
CA GLY A 232 -11.72 -24.25 -5.65
C GLY A 232 -11.80 -22.94 -6.43
N GLU A 233 -12.51 -22.91 -7.55
CA GLU A 233 -12.65 -21.74 -8.41
C GLU A 233 -13.53 -20.68 -7.76
N VAL A 234 -13.04 -19.44 -7.73
CA VAL A 234 -13.79 -18.27 -7.26
C VAL A 234 -14.28 -17.47 -8.45
N THR A 235 -15.60 -17.39 -8.61
CA THR A 235 -16.23 -16.63 -9.69
C THR A 235 -16.68 -15.26 -9.18
N VAL A 236 -16.12 -14.19 -9.78
CA VAL A 236 -16.52 -12.79 -9.56
C VAL A 236 -17.10 -12.25 -10.86
N ASP A 237 -18.24 -11.57 -10.77
CA ASP A 237 -18.79 -10.85 -11.91
C ASP A 237 -18.01 -9.54 -12.12
N HIS A 238 -17.33 -9.45 -13.25
CA HIS A 238 -16.56 -8.29 -13.67
C HIS A 238 -17.34 -7.36 -14.62
N GLY A 239 -18.62 -7.59 -14.80
CA GLY A 239 -19.48 -6.82 -15.71
C GLY A 239 -18.95 -6.86 -17.15
N GLN A 240 -19.07 -5.74 -17.86
CA GLN A 240 -18.66 -5.62 -19.26
C GLN A 240 -17.15 -5.29 -19.40
N THR A 241 -16.31 -5.95 -18.61
CA THR A 241 -14.85 -5.76 -18.68
C THR A 241 -14.16 -7.06 -19.14
N ALA A 242 -12.89 -6.95 -19.54
CA ALA A 242 -12.05 -8.12 -19.83
C ALA A 242 -11.34 -8.67 -18.58
N CYS A 243 -11.69 -8.17 -17.38
CA CYS A 243 -11.09 -8.61 -16.13
C CYS A 243 -11.42 -10.08 -15.86
N LYS A 244 -10.49 -10.78 -15.21
CA LYS A 244 -10.67 -12.17 -14.77
C LYS A 244 -10.32 -12.24 -13.28
N THR A 245 -11.05 -13.08 -12.56
CA THR A 245 -10.71 -13.41 -11.18
C THR A 245 -9.41 -14.23 -11.19
N PRO A 246 -8.36 -13.79 -10.49
CA PRO A 246 -7.13 -14.58 -10.42
C PRO A 246 -7.37 -15.89 -9.67
N ASP A 247 -6.86 -16.99 -10.20
CA ASP A 247 -6.74 -18.22 -9.43
C ASP A 247 -5.77 -17.99 -8.26
N ILE A 248 -6.21 -18.33 -7.05
CA ILE A 248 -5.48 -18.05 -5.82
C ILE A 248 -4.11 -18.76 -5.82
N ALA A 249 -4.11 -20.07 -6.12
CA ALA A 249 -2.89 -20.87 -6.06
C ALA A 249 -1.88 -20.44 -7.12
N GLN A 250 -2.32 -20.25 -8.36
CA GLN A 250 -1.47 -19.80 -9.45
C GLN A 250 -0.89 -18.39 -9.18
N ALA A 251 -1.69 -17.48 -8.62
CA ALA A 251 -1.25 -16.13 -8.32
C ALA A 251 -0.21 -16.10 -7.18
N VAL A 252 -0.41 -16.89 -6.13
CA VAL A 252 0.56 -17.07 -5.03
C VAL A 252 1.86 -17.64 -5.56
N GLU A 253 1.82 -18.74 -6.32
CA GLU A 253 3.02 -19.38 -6.88
C GLU A 253 3.79 -18.44 -7.82
N LYS A 254 3.08 -17.71 -8.69
CA LYS A 254 3.69 -16.70 -9.57
C LYS A 254 4.36 -15.57 -8.79
N SER A 255 3.75 -15.14 -7.68
CA SER A 255 4.34 -14.11 -6.80
C SER A 255 5.62 -14.63 -6.15
N TRP A 256 5.61 -15.85 -5.65
CA TRP A 256 6.77 -16.49 -5.04
C TRP A 256 7.92 -16.72 -6.02
N ALA A 257 7.62 -17.20 -7.23
CA ALA A 257 8.62 -17.37 -8.28
C ALA A 257 9.34 -16.05 -8.63
N ARG A 258 8.63 -14.92 -8.54
CA ARG A 258 9.18 -13.60 -8.86
C ARG A 258 9.93 -12.94 -7.69
N SER A 259 9.50 -13.10 -6.46
CA SER A 259 9.93 -12.26 -5.35
C SER A 259 10.24 -13.02 -4.05
N GLY A 260 9.93 -14.32 -3.96
CA GLY A 260 10.00 -15.07 -2.71
C GLY A 260 9.03 -14.53 -1.65
N ALA A 261 9.32 -14.83 -0.39
CA ALA A 261 8.54 -14.33 0.74
C ALA A 261 8.59 -12.80 0.84
N LYS A 262 7.48 -12.20 1.30
CA LYS A 262 7.37 -10.75 1.47
C LYS A 262 8.29 -10.22 2.54
N PHE A 263 8.36 -10.91 3.68
CA PHE A 263 9.23 -10.58 4.79
C PHE A 263 10.44 -11.51 4.87
N GLY A 264 11.45 -11.07 5.59
CA GLY A 264 12.69 -11.83 5.75
C GLY A 264 13.67 -11.72 4.59
N SER A 265 13.47 -10.81 3.64
CA SER A 265 14.42 -10.52 2.56
C SER A 265 14.74 -9.02 2.46
N PRO A 266 15.96 -8.62 2.00
CA PRO A 266 16.28 -7.19 1.79
C PRO A 266 15.32 -6.47 0.85
N ALA A 267 14.89 -7.13 -0.21
CA ALA A 267 13.92 -6.57 -1.16
C ALA A 267 12.53 -6.36 -0.54
N ALA A 268 12.14 -7.18 0.44
CA ALA A 268 10.91 -7.01 1.18
C ALA A 268 10.97 -5.78 2.08
N HIS A 269 12.07 -5.63 2.83
CA HIS A 269 12.30 -4.47 3.68
C HIS A 269 12.27 -3.15 2.90
N GLU A 270 12.96 -3.07 1.77
CA GLU A 270 12.95 -1.88 0.91
C GLU A 270 11.55 -1.54 0.41
N ARG A 271 10.73 -2.55 0.08
CA ARG A 271 9.35 -2.34 -0.35
C ARG A 271 8.44 -1.82 0.76
N SER A 272 8.61 -2.31 1.99
CA SER A 272 7.81 -1.88 3.14
C SER A 272 8.05 -0.43 3.55
N MET A 273 9.22 0.12 3.21
CA MET A 273 9.59 1.51 3.52
C MET A 273 8.93 2.55 2.59
N LYS A 274 8.29 2.12 1.50
CA LYS A 274 7.65 3.04 0.55
C LYS A 274 6.14 2.93 0.61
N SER A 275 5.45 4.07 0.71
CA SER A 275 3.98 4.10 0.66
C SER A 275 3.44 3.36 -0.57
N MET A 276 2.56 2.38 -0.34
CA MET A 276 1.93 1.58 -1.41
C MET A 276 0.96 2.39 -2.26
N ARG A 277 0.30 3.41 -1.68
CA ARG A 277 -0.63 4.31 -2.40
C ARG A 277 0.08 5.12 -3.48
N ARG A 278 1.33 5.45 -3.24
CA ARG A 278 2.14 6.37 -4.02
C ARG A 278 3.04 5.67 -5.03
N ARG A 279 2.85 4.36 -5.21
CA ARG A 279 3.51 3.58 -6.27
C ARG A 279 2.62 3.50 -7.50
N CYS A 280 3.22 3.59 -8.66
CA CYS A 280 2.59 3.27 -9.94
C CYS A 280 2.71 1.78 -10.21
#